data_5d6dd30bf20149f807a3f56305a671fb
#
_entry.id   5d6dd30bf20149f807a3f56305a671fb
#
_cell.length_a   1.000
_cell.length_b   1.000
_cell.length_c   1.000
_cell.angle_alpha   90.00
_cell.angle_beta   90.00
_cell.angle_gamma   90.00
#
_symmetry.space_group_name_H-M   'P 1'
#
loop_
_entity.id
_entity.type
_entity.pdbx_description
1 polymer ?
#
loop_
_entity_poly.entity_id
_entity_poly.type
_entity_poly.pdbx_seq_one_letter_code
_entity_poly.pdbx_strand_id
1 'polypeptide(L)'
;MNALISSRTGLETEIIKTANAGEHAMTMKLAEILPYASGFAMEPQELISIFEGFGGILPTAHQVAAKLGIEIFQIETRNPYLHEERGKMPLRQLLIPGLSVIYYSNLCDAKLRQDITKGLIDQGCLQPNEEIPRPHLIPPPQKASVQSFANFMKAHLPTYSALGE
;
A
#
# COMPACT_ATOMS: atom_id res chain seq x y z
N MET A 1 -4.89 -6.02 6.71
CA MET A 1 -3.83 -5.32 7.45
C MET A 1 -3.87 -5.64 8.93
N ASN A 2 -4.99 -5.45 9.66
CA ASN A 2 -5.07 -5.78 11.10
C ASN A 2 -4.73 -7.23 11.40
N ALA A 3 -5.21 -8.20 10.59
CA ALA A 3 -4.85 -9.62 10.74
C ALA A 3 -3.33 -9.86 10.62
N LEU A 4 -2.63 -9.12 9.77
CA LEU A 4 -1.16 -9.18 9.67
C LEU A 4 -0.49 -8.67 10.96
N ILE A 5 -0.96 -7.56 11.48
CA ILE A 5 -0.44 -6.99 12.74
C ILE A 5 -0.69 -7.98 13.89
N SER A 6 -1.92 -8.50 14.00
CA SER A 6 -2.30 -9.47 15.04
C SER A 6 -1.47 -10.74 14.98
N SER A 7 -1.20 -11.28 13.79
CA SER A 7 -0.39 -12.49 13.62
C SER A 7 1.07 -12.30 14.07
N ARG A 8 1.58 -11.07 13.96
CA ARG A 8 2.98 -10.75 14.33
C ARG A 8 3.17 -10.30 15.77
N THR A 9 2.15 -9.68 16.35
CA THR A 9 2.22 -9.12 17.72
C THR A 9 1.51 -9.97 18.77
N GLY A 10 0.64 -10.90 18.34
CA GLY A 10 -0.25 -11.64 19.23
C GLY A 10 -1.39 -10.79 19.83
N LEU A 11 -1.50 -9.53 19.43
CA LEU A 11 -2.53 -8.60 19.91
C LEU A 11 -3.70 -8.58 18.93
N GLU A 12 -4.90 -8.80 19.43
CA GLU A 12 -6.11 -8.47 18.68
C GLU A 12 -6.20 -6.96 18.56
N THR A 13 -6.24 -6.46 17.33
CA THR A 13 -6.21 -5.02 17.08
C THR A 13 -7.02 -4.64 15.85
N GLU A 14 -7.63 -3.49 15.92
CA GLU A 14 -8.27 -2.78 14.82
C GLU A 14 -7.64 -1.40 14.61
N ILE A 15 -6.34 -1.29 14.81
CA ILE A 15 -5.59 -0.03 14.72
C ILE A 15 -5.74 0.58 13.35
N ILE A 16 -5.64 -0.23 12.29
CA ILE A 16 -5.84 0.25 10.93
C ILE A 16 -7.33 0.27 10.62
N LYS A 17 -7.90 1.45 10.56
CA LYS A 17 -9.32 1.65 10.22
C LYS A 17 -9.58 1.54 8.71
N THR A 18 -8.60 1.98 7.91
CA THR A 18 -8.62 1.80 6.46
C THR A 18 -7.21 1.60 5.94
N ALA A 19 -7.02 0.62 5.07
CA ALA A 19 -5.76 0.39 4.37
C ALA A 19 -5.81 0.83 2.90
N ASN A 20 -6.89 1.48 2.51
CA ASN A 20 -7.15 1.96 1.16
C ASN A 20 -7.97 3.25 1.26
N ALA A 21 -7.40 4.27 1.88
CA ALA A 21 -8.07 5.52 2.21
C ALA A 21 -8.30 6.42 0.98
N GLY A 22 -7.49 6.27 -0.06
CA GLY A 22 -7.53 7.11 -1.25
C GLY A 22 -6.99 8.53 -1.04
N GLU A 23 -7.01 9.03 0.18
CA GLU A 23 -6.43 10.34 0.54
C GLU A 23 -5.39 10.14 1.64
N HIS A 24 -4.15 10.41 1.33
CA HIS A 24 -3.06 10.34 2.29
C HIS A 24 -1.99 11.38 1.99
N ALA A 25 -1.20 11.72 2.99
CA ALA A 25 -0.07 12.61 2.87
C ALA A 25 1.12 12.05 3.65
N MET A 26 2.30 12.26 3.14
CA MET A 26 3.54 11.87 3.82
C MET A 26 4.63 12.92 3.65
N THR A 27 5.66 12.86 4.48
CA THR A 27 6.81 13.73 4.32
C THR A 27 7.62 13.33 3.07
N MET A 28 8.27 14.29 2.41
CA MET A 28 9.15 14.00 1.27
C MET A 28 10.27 13.02 1.62
N LYS A 29 10.80 13.09 2.83
CA LYS A 29 11.83 12.14 3.31
C LYS A 29 11.32 10.69 3.33
N LEU A 30 10.07 10.49 3.73
CA LEU A 30 9.46 9.17 3.69
C LEU A 30 9.20 8.74 2.25
N ALA A 31 8.66 9.63 1.43
CA ALA A 31 8.37 9.37 0.02
C ALA A 31 9.62 8.97 -0.79
N GLU A 32 10.79 9.50 -0.46
CA GLU A 32 12.05 9.20 -1.14
C GLU A 32 12.62 7.81 -0.84
N ILE A 33 12.12 7.13 0.18
CA ILE A 33 12.67 5.85 0.65
C ILE A 33 11.69 4.69 0.56
N LEU A 34 10.40 4.95 0.34
CA LEU A 34 9.40 3.91 0.16
C LEU A 34 9.37 3.40 -1.28
N PRO A 35 9.25 2.10 -1.50
CA PRO A 35 8.84 1.56 -2.79
C PRO A 35 7.34 1.82 -2.98
N TYR A 36 6.94 2.02 -4.21
CA TYR A 36 5.55 2.28 -4.58
C TYR A 36 4.96 1.12 -5.36
N ALA A 37 3.67 0.92 -5.23
CA ALA A 37 2.87 0.09 -6.12
C ALA A 37 1.89 0.97 -6.91
N SER A 38 1.15 0.38 -7.83
CA SER A 38 0.17 1.09 -8.63
C SER A 38 -1.27 0.70 -8.27
N GLY A 39 -2.22 1.60 -8.50
CA GLY A 39 -3.64 1.36 -8.28
C GLY A 39 -3.95 1.00 -6.83
N PHE A 40 -4.86 0.06 -6.62
CA PHE A 40 -5.32 -0.36 -5.28
C PHE A 40 -4.27 -1.11 -4.43
N ALA A 41 -3.06 -1.27 -4.94
CA ALA A 41 -1.94 -1.80 -4.16
C ALA A 41 -1.12 -0.70 -3.48
N MET A 42 -1.31 0.58 -3.83
CA MET A 42 -0.46 1.69 -3.39
C MET A 42 -0.47 1.84 -1.87
N GLU A 43 -1.60 2.10 -1.26
CA GLU A 43 -1.71 2.35 0.18
C GLU A 43 -1.36 1.11 1.02
N PRO A 44 -1.82 -0.11 0.66
CA PRO A 44 -1.36 -1.31 1.34
C PRO A 44 0.16 -1.49 1.25
N GLN A 45 0.79 -1.16 0.10
CA GLN A 45 2.24 -1.26 -0.06
C GLN A 45 3.00 -0.29 0.81
N GLU A 46 2.55 0.95 0.92
CA GLU A 46 3.16 1.94 1.80
C GLU A 46 3.15 1.47 3.26
N LEU A 47 2.01 1.00 3.75
CA LEU A 47 1.89 0.45 5.10
C LEU A 47 2.78 -0.77 5.31
N ILE A 48 2.80 -1.72 4.38
CA ILE A 48 3.67 -2.90 4.44
C ILE A 48 5.14 -2.48 4.46
N SER A 49 5.54 -1.56 3.60
CA SER A 49 6.93 -1.07 3.54
C SER A 49 7.35 -0.39 4.83
N ILE A 50 6.44 0.36 5.46
CA ILE A 50 6.69 0.98 6.76
C ILE A 50 6.85 -0.11 7.83
N PHE A 51 5.98 -1.10 7.86
CA PHE A 51 6.06 -2.18 8.87
C PHE A 51 7.29 -3.06 8.68
N GLU A 52 7.66 -3.40 7.45
CA GLU A 52 8.83 -4.22 7.15
C GLU A 52 10.16 -3.48 7.38
N GLY A 53 10.26 -2.25 6.91
CA GLY A 53 11.49 -1.48 6.90
C GLY A 53 11.70 -0.64 8.15
N PHE A 54 10.64 -0.10 8.71
CA PHE A 54 10.72 0.98 9.68
C PHE A 54 10.07 0.65 11.04
N GLY A 55 9.44 -0.48 11.16
CA GLY A 55 8.89 -1.00 12.40
C GLY A 55 7.53 -0.42 12.74
N GLY A 56 7.42 0.84 13.08
CA GLY A 56 6.17 1.39 13.62
C GLY A 56 5.75 0.66 14.90
N ILE A 57 4.78 -0.25 14.81
CA ILE A 57 4.36 -1.14 15.91
C ILE A 57 5.34 -2.31 16.09
N LEU A 58 6.14 -2.63 15.07
CA LEU A 58 7.07 -3.74 15.05
C LEU A 58 8.51 -3.23 15.23
N PRO A 59 9.42 -4.06 15.78
CA PRO A 59 10.83 -3.72 15.86
C PRO A 59 11.40 -3.41 14.48
N THR A 60 12.11 -2.31 14.34
CA THR A 60 12.76 -1.96 13.07
C THR A 60 14.23 -2.37 13.04
N ALA A 61 14.64 -2.95 11.92
CA ALA A 61 16.05 -3.15 11.61
C ALA A 61 16.68 -1.96 10.85
N HIS A 62 15.87 -1.01 10.40
CA HIS A 62 16.32 0.11 9.58
C HIS A 62 16.85 1.26 10.44
N GLN A 63 18.17 1.46 10.46
CA GLN A 63 18.82 2.43 11.33
C GLN A 63 18.36 3.89 11.15
N VAL A 64 18.05 4.29 9.92
CA VAL A 64 17.56 5.65 9.62
C VAL A 64 16.17 5.85 10.21
N ALA A 65 15.30 4.87 10.06
CA ALA A 65 13.94 4.94 10.60
C ALA A 65 13.93 4.93 12.13
N ALA A 66 14.79 4.12 12.75
CA ALA A 66 14.94 4.11 14.21
C ALA A 66 15.34 5.49 14.77
N LYS A 67 16.12 6.26 13.99
CA LYS A 67 16.53 7.63 14.38
C LYS A 67 15.50 8.69 14.11
N LEU A 68 14.75 8.56 13.02
CA LEU A 68 13.78 9.58 12.60
C LEU A 68 12.43 9.42 13.30
N GLY A 69 12.11 8.20 13.72
CA GLY A 69 10.76 7.83 14.14
C GLY A 69 9.76 7.95 12.99
N ILE A 70 8.89 6.97 12.81
CA ILE A 70 7.80 7.06 11.85
C ILE A 70 6.50 6.95 12.63
N GLU A 71 5.69 7.97 12.52
CA GLU A 71 4.36 8.03 13.11
C GLU A 71 3.32 8.01 12.00
N ILE A 72 2.27 7.21 12.17
CA ILE A 72 1.15 7.10 11.23
C ILE A 72 -0.10 7.60 11.96
N PHE A 73 -0.72 8.61 11.39
CA PHE A 73 -1.98 9.16 11.89
C PHE A 73 -3.11 8.81 10.94
N GLN A 74 -4.22 8.38 11.50
CA GLN A 74 -5.49 8.24 10.78
C GLN A 74 -6.42 9.33 11.26
N ILE A 75 -6.89 10.16 10.35
CA ILE A 75 -7.72 11.32 10.65
C ILE A 75 -9.09 11.10 10.04
N GLU A 76 -10.13 11.16 10.86
CA GLU A 76 -11.50 11.21 10.37
C GLU A 76 -11.85 12.65 10.01
N THR A 77 -11.97 12.92 8.72
CA THR A 77 -12.26 14.27 8.19
C THR A 77 -13.72 14.67 8.32
N ARG A 78 -14.62 13.75 8.70
CA ARG A 78 -16.08 13.93 8.71
C ARG A 78 -16.66 14.39 7.37
N ASN A 79 -15.87 14.25 6.33
CA ASN A 79 -16.29 14.51 4.96
C ASN A 79 -16.62 13.17 4.30
N PRO A 80 -17.89 12.76 4.18
CA PRO A 80 -18.22 11.50 3.58
C PRO A 80 -17.77 11.53 2.11
N TYR A 81 -16.78 10.73 1.79
CA TYR A 81 -16.41 10.50 0.41
C TYR A 81 -17.51 9.68 -0.25
N LEU A 82 -18.41 10.36 -0.92
CA LEU A 82 -19.45 9.71 -1.71
C LEU A 82 -18.79 9.24 -3.02
N HIS A 83 -18.48 7.96 -3.09
CA HIS A 83 -18.23 7.34 -4.39
C HIS A 83 -19.52 7.40 -5.20
N GLU A 84 -19.59 8.29 -6.18
CA GLU A 84 -20.56 8.12 -7.24
C GLU A 84 -20.34 6.74 -7.83
N GLU A 85 -21.43 5.97 -8.00
CA GLU A 85 -21.36 4.64 -8.63
C GLU A 85 -20.94 4.79 -10.10
N ARG A 86 -19.66 4.98 -10.34
CA ARG A 86 -19.04 4.96 -11.67
C ARG A 86 -18.86 3.52 -12.15
N GLY A 87 -20.00 2.82 -12.32
CA GLY A 87 -19.99 1.42 -12.73
C GLY A 87 -19.48 0.48 -11.63
N LYS A 88 -19.89 -0.77 -11.67
CA LYS A 88 -19.39 -1.79 -10.74
C LYS A 88 -17.98 -2.19 -11.18
N MET A 89 -16.96 -1.65 -10.52
CA MET A 89 -15.61 -2.19 -10.68
C MET A 89 -15.61 -3.66 -10.26
N PRO A 90 -15.07 -4.57 -11.08
CA PRO A 90 -14.99 -5.96 -10.69
C PRO A 90 -14.25 -6.11 -9.36
N LEU A 91 -14.84 -6.82 -8.40
CA LEU A 91 -14.28 -7.05 -7.07
C LEU A 91 -12.84 -7.56 -7.13
N ARG A 92 -12.54 -8.39 -8.13
CA ARG A 92 -11.20 -8.89 -8.43
C ARG A 92 -10.16 -7.76 -8.62
N GLN A 93 -10.52 -6.70 -9.36
CA GLN A 93 -9.60 -5.58 -9.62
C GLN A 93 -9.34 -4.74 -8.37
N LEU A 94 -10.25 -4.78 -7.41
CA LEU A 94 -10.11 -4.10 -6.14
C LEU A 94 -9.28 -4.93 -5.14
N LEU A 95 -9.64 -6.21 -4.96
CA LEU A 95 -9.09 -7.03 -3.88
C LEU A 95 -7.71 -7.61 -4.19
N ILE A 96 -7.48 -8.13 -5.41
CA ILE A 96 -6.22 -8.80 -5.73
C ILE A 96 -5.00 -7.89 -5.55
N PRO A 97 -4.96 -6.65 -6.07
CA PRO A 97 -3.78 -5.82 -5.93
C PRO A 97 -3.41 -5.55 -4.46
N GLY A 98 -4.38 -5.16 -3.64
CA GLY A 98 -4.13 -4.87 -2.22
C GLY A 98 -3.75 -6.10 -1.40
N LEU A 99 -4.45 -7.23 -1.61
CA LEU A 99 -4.16 -8.47 -0.90
C LEU A 99 -2.86 -9.14 -1.36
N SER A 100 -2.46 -8.96 -2.63
CA SER A 100 -1.19 -9.48 -3.13
C SER A 100 0.01 -8.89 -2.39
N VAL A 101 -0.03 -7.61 -2.06
CA VAL A 101 1.03 -6.96 -1.29
C VAL A 101 1.18 -7.60 0.09
N ILE A 102 0.05 -7.85 0.78
CA ILE A 102 0.06 -8.51 2.08
C ILE A 102 0.55 -9.94 1.95
N TYR A 103 0.07 -10.68 0.95
CA TYR A 103 0.41 -12.08 0.70
C TYR A 103 1.91 -12.30 0.47
N TYR A 104 2.56 -11.41 -0.28
CA TYR A 104 4.00 -11.48 -0.58
C TYR A 104 4.89 -10.79 0.44
N SER A 105 4.31 -10.14 1.44
CA SER A 105 5.05 -9.55 2.56
C SER A 105 5.82 -10.61 3.35
N ASN A 106 7.03 -10.25 3.78
CA ASN A 106 7.81 -11.06 4.70
C ASN A 106 7.16 -11.21 6.08
N LEU A 107 6.24 -10.31 6.42
CA LEU A 107 5.47 -10.35 7.65
C LEU A 107 4.31 -11.34 7.60
N CYS A 108 3.86 -11.74 6.40
CA CYS A 108 2.72 -12.64 6.22
C CYS A 108 3.13 -14.08 6.53
N ASP A 109 2.49 -14.67 7.52
CA ASP A 109 2.70 -16.08 7.87
C ASP A 109 1.92 -17.04 6.95
N ALA A 110 2.17 -18.33 7.10
CA ALA A 110 1.56 -19.36 6.26
C ALA A 110 0.03 -19.42 6.44
N LYS A 111 -0.46 -19.21 7.67
CA LYS A 111 -1.89 -19.21 7.96
C LYS A 111 -2.60 -18.06 7.27
N LEU A 112 -2.07 -16.85 7.41
CA LEU A 112 -2.65 -15.66 6.78
C LEU A 112 -2.64 -15.78 5.25
N ARG A 113 -1.58 -16.36 4.65
CA ARG A 113 -1.54 -16.66 3.21
C ARG A 113 -2.66 -17.59 2.78
N GLN A 114 -2.90 -18.65 3.55
CA GLN A 114 -4.01 -19.57 3.29
C GLN A 114 -5.36 -18.87 3.40
N ASP A 115 -5.55 -18.04 4.43
CA ASP A 115 -6.80 -17.30 4.66
C ASP A 115 -7.06 -16.29 3.53
N ILE A 116 -6.02 -15.59 3.04
CA ILE A 116 -6.12 -14.70 1.88
C ILE A 116 -6.51 -15.47 0.62
N THR A 117 -5.81 -16.57 0.33
CA THR A 117 -6.10 -17.40 -0.85
C THR A 117 -7.53 -17.92 -0.81
N LYS A 118 -7.93 -18.50 0.33
CA LYS A 118 -9.29 -18.99 0.51
C LYS A 118 -10.32 -17.87 0.34
N GLY A 119 -10.11 -16.72 0.98
CA GLY A 119 -11.03 -15.59 0.87
C GLY A 119 -11.21 -15.10 -0.55
N LEU A 120 -10.12 -15.03 -1.35
CA LEU A 120 -10.18 -14.66 -2.77
C LEU A 120 -10.94 -15.68 -3.61
N ILE A 121 -10.79 -16.98 -3.32
CA ILE A 121 -11.52 -18.05 -4.00
C ILE A 121 -13.01 -17.99 -3.63
N ASP A 122 -13.33 -17.88 -2.35
CA ASP A 122 -14.71 -17.81 -1.83
C ASP A 122 -15.47 -16.58 -2.40
N GLN A 123 -14.76 -15.49 -2.69
CA GLN A 123 -15.32 -14.29 -3.32
C GLN A 123 -15.35 -14.38 -4.88
N GLY A 124 -14.92 -15.49 -5.47
CA GLY A 124 -14.84 -15.66 -6.91
C GLY A 124 -13.80 -14.76 -7.61
N CYS A 125 -12.86 -14.21 -6.84
CA CYS A 125 -11.79 -13.35 -7.34
C CYS A 125 -10.58 -14.15 -7.85
N LEU A 126 -10.43 -15.40 -7.41
CA LEU A 126 -9.34 -16.29 -7.80
C LEU A 126 -9.90 -17.69 -8.10
N GLN A 127 -9.35 -18.37 -9.11
CA GLN A 127 -9.67 -19.77 -9.36
C GLN A 127 -8.85 -20.68 -8.40
N PRO A 128 -9.32 -21.90 -8.08
CA PRO A 128 -8.64 -22.78 -7.12
C PRO A 128 -7.17 -23.10 -7.45
N ASN A 129 -6.80 -23.07 -8.74
CA ASN A 129 -5.44 -23.36 -9.21
C ASN A 129 -4.71 -22.12 -9.74
N GLU A 130 -5.26 -20.94 -9.49
CA GLU A 130 -4.68 -19.68 -9.93
C GLU A 130 -3.76 -19.13 -8.84
N GLU A 131 -2.56 -18.72 -9.24
CA GLU A 131 -1.64 -18.03 -8.33
C GLU A 131 -2.03 -16.58 -8.15
N ILE A 132 -1.87 -16.06 -6.93
CA ILE A 132 -1.99 -14.63 -6.65
C ILE A 132 -0.85 -13.92 -7.38
N PRO A 133 -1.13 -12.94 -8.26
CA PRO A 133 -0.09 -12.23 -8.99
C PRO A 133 0.81 -11.45 -8.04
N ARG A 134 2.12 -11.41 -8.34
CA ARG A 134 3.05 -10.57 -7.58
C ARG A 134 2.76 -9.09 -7.83
N PRO A 135 2.79 -8.25 -6.79
CA PRO A 135 2.67 -6.81 -6.99
C PRO A 135 3.86 -6.28 -7.79
N HIS A 136 3.60 -5.38 -8.72
CA HIS A 136 4.65 -4.64 -9.39
C HIS A 136 5.09 -3.47 -8.51
N LEU A 137 6.33 -3.52 -8.05
CA LEU A 137 6.89 -2.48 -7.20
C LEU A 137 7.81 -1.56 -8.01
N ILE A 138 7.63 -0.27 -7.82
CA ILE A 138 8.47 0.78 -8.35
C ILE A 138 9.46 1.17 -7.25
N PRO A 139 10.77 1.18 -7.52
CA PRO A 139 11.77 1.53 -6.52
C PRO A 139 11.60 2.97 -6.02
N PRO A 140 12.10 3.29 -4.82
CA PRO A 140 12.04 4.64 -4.28
C PRO A 140 12.64 5.68 -5.22
N PRO A 141 12.01 6.84 -5.39
CA PRO A 141 12.53 7.91 -6.23
C PRO A 141 13.67 8.67 -5.53
N GLN A 142 14.85 8.09 -5.45
CA GLN A 142 15.99 8.72 -4.82
C GLN A 142 16.17 10.18 -5.28
N LYS A 143 16.06 11.15 -4.37
CA LYS A 143 16.15 12.60 -4.62
C LYS A 143 15.05 13.14 -5.52
N ALA A 144 13.80 12.88 -5.16
CA ALA A 144 12.67 13.49 -5.84
C ALA A 144 12.73 15.03 -5.74
N SER A 145 12.63 15.69 -6.85
CA SER A 145 12.46 17.15 -6.95
C SER A 145 11.31 17.44 -7.91
N VAL A 146 10.75 18.65 -7.82
CA VAL A 146 9.73 19.09 -8.77
C VAL A 146 10.24 18.96 -10.21
N GLN A 147 11.52 19.29 -10.45
CA GLN A 147 12.12 19.18 -11.78
C GLN A 147 12.27 17.73 -12.23
N SER A 148 12.73 16.82 -11.35
CA SER A 148 12.85 15.41 -11.71
C SER A 148 11.47 14.78 -11.96
N PHE A 149 10.46 15.15 -11.20
CA PHE A 149 9.09 14.74 -11.43
C PHE A 149 8.53 15.25 -12.75
N ALA A 150 8.69 16.55 -13.05
CA ALA A 150 8.27 17.12 -14.32
C ALA A 150 8.96 16.45 -15.52
N ASN A 151 10.25 16.17 -15.42
CA ASN A 151 11.00 15.45 -16.46
C ASN A 151 10.48 14.02 -16.65
N PHE A 152 10.20 13.33 -15.55
CA PHE A 152 9.59 11.99 -15.59
C PHE A 152 8.22 12.04 -16.28
N MET A 153 7.37 12.98 -15.89
CA MET A 153 6.04 13.13 -16.49
C MET A 153 6.12 13.41 -17.99
N LYS A 154 7.00 14.32 -18.41
CA LYS A 154 7.23 14.64 -19.85
C LYS A 154 7.71 13.43 -20.64
N ALA A 155 8.55 12.57 -20.04
CA ALA A 155 9.10 11.40 -20.70
C ALA A 155 8.09 10.23 -20.82
N HIS A 156 7.17 10.08 -19.87
CA HIS A 156 6.31 8.91 -19.77
C HIS A 156 4.82 9.17 -20.01
N LEU A 157 4.40 10.42 -19.98
CA LEU A 157 3.02 10.83 -20.24
C LEU A 157 2.97 11.80 -21.42
N PRO A 158 2.68 11.33 -22.64
CA PRO A 158 2.72 12.16 -23.84
C PRO A 158 1.72 13.32 -23.85
N THR A 159 0.70 13.27 -22.98
CA THR A 159 -0.29 14.34 -22.82
C THR A 159 0.03 15.32 -21.69
N TYR A 160 1.16 15.12 -20.99
CA TYR A 160 1.55 16.02 -19.90
C TYR A 160 2.04 17.36 -20.45
N SER A 161 1.41 18.44 -19.98
CA SER A 161 1.92 19.81 -20.14
C SER A 161 2.02 20.46 -18.75
N ALA A 162 3.10 21.14 -18.48
CA ALA A 162 3.21 21.91 -17.25
C ALA A 162 2.31 23.16 -17.33
N LEU A 163 1.65 23.51 -16.22
CA LEU A 163 0.89 24.75 -16.14
C LEU A 163 1.85 25.94 -16.29
N GLY A 164 1.65 26.74 -17.34
CA GLY A 164 2.47 27.91 -17.61
C GLY A 164 3.51 27.76 -18.74
N GLU A 165 3.49 26.67 -19.50
CA GLU A 165 4.19 26.53 -20.80
C GLU A 165 3.29 26.93 -21.96
#